data_8c56c7beac29df57284f89f1fe9e3b2b
#
_entry.id   8c56c7beac29df57284f89f1fe9e3b2b
#
_cell.length_a   1.000
_cell.length_b   1.000
_cell.length_c   1.000
_cell.angle_alpha   90.00
_cell.angle_beta   90.00
_cell.angle_gamma   90.00
#
_symmetry.space_group_name_H-M   'P 1'
#
loop_
_entity.id
_entity.type
_entity.pdbx_description
1 polymer ?
#
loop_
_entity_poly.entity_id
_entity_poly.type
_entity_poly.pdbx_seq_one_letter_code
_entity_poly.pdbx_strand_id
1 'polypeptide(L)' 'MLITNMTHHIAKITELVGSSDKGWQEAAKVALDEATKTIRGITGLEVISKTATVDPNTGNITQYKTTIKVAFGLER' A
#
# COMPACT_ATOMS: atom_id res chain seq x y z
N MET A 1 -29.88 11.48 -2.19
CA MET A 1 -29.48 11.57 -2.29
C MET A 1 -28.94 11.85 -2.32
N LEU A 2 -28.73 11.93 -2.18
CA LEU A 2 -28.12 12.19 -2.27
C LEU A 2 -27.41 12.45 -2.25
N ILE A 3 -27.31 12.42 -2.38
CA ILE A 3 -26.65 12.59 -2.29
C ILE A 3 -26.09 13.25 -2.39
N THR A 4 -26.07 13.57 -2.32
CA THR A 4 -25.65 14.41 -2.33
C THR A 4 -24.56 14.90 -2.39
N ASN A 5 -24.12 15.51 -1.98
CA ASN A 5 -23.08 16.08 -1.97
C ASN A 5 -22.00 15.30 -1.76
N MET A 6 -21.97 14.66 -0.94
CA MET A 6 -21.00 13.76 -0.81
C MET A 6 -20.78 13.08 -2.03
N THR A 7 -21.62 13.16 -2.84
CA THR A 7 -21.46 12.63 -4.14
C THR A 7 -20.36 13.23 -4.93
N HIS A 8 -19.73 14.27 -4.41
CA HIS A 8 -18.64 14.89 -5.11
C HIS A 8 -17.33 14.16 -4.92
N HIS A 9 -17.32 13.13 -4.10
CA HIS A 9 -16.09 12.42 -3.80
C HIS A 9 -16.24 10.98 -4.17
N ILE A 10 -15.27 10.45 -4.87
CA ILE A 10 -15.19 9.05 -5.19
C ILE A 10 -13.86 8.56 -4.67
N ALA A 11 -13.88 7.53 -3.86
CA ALA A 11 -12.65 6.93 -3.37
C ALA A 11 -12.39 5.67 -4.14
N LYS A 12 -11.19 5.52 -4.61
CA LYS A 12 -10.74 4.31 -5.27
C LYS A 12 -9.66 3.65 -4.46
N ILE A 13 -9.54 2.34 -4.61
CA ILE A 13 -8.60 1.56 -3.84
C ILE A 13 -7.74 0.75 -4.80
N THR A 14 -6.44 0.82 -4.59
CA THR A 14 -5.47 0.05 -5.35
C THR A 14 -4.59 -0.70 -4.37
N GLU A 15 -4.29 -1.93 -4.72
CA GLU A 15 -3.48 -2.80 -3.86
C GLU A 15 -2.10 -2.97 -4.45
N LEU A 16 -1.07 -2.85 -3.60
CA LEU A 16 0.32 -2.96 -4.04
C LEU A 16 1.11 -3.77 -3.01
N VAL A 17 2.19 -4.38 -3.50
CA VAL A 17 3.11 -5.12 -2.64
C VAL A 17 4.47 -4.47 -2.74
N GLY A 18 5.05 -4.12 -1.60
CA GLY A 18 6.41 -3.64 -1.55
C GLY A 18 7.32 -4.66 -0.91
N SER A 19 8.59 -4.59 -1.24
CA SER A 19 9.61 -5.49 -0.69
C SER A 19 10.77 -4.69 -0.15
N SER A 20 11.39 -5.22 0.90
CA SER A 20 12.57 -4.59 1.49
C SER A 20 13.36 -5.65 2.23
N ASP A 21 14.67 -5.49 2.27
CA ASP A 21 15.50 -6.37 3.11
C ASP A 21 15.66 -5.80 4.51
N LYS A 22 15.00 -4.69 4.82
CA LYS A 22 15.16 -4.01 6.11
C LYS A 22 13.98 -4.22 7.05
N GLY A 23 12.77 -4.38 6.54
CA GLY A 23 11.63 -4.59 7.40
C GLY A 23 10.33 -4.32 6.70
N TRP A 24 9.23 -4.61 7.40
CA TRP A 24 7.89 -4.45 6.82
C TRP A 24 7.51 -3.01 6.65
N GLN A 25 7.96 -2.15 7.55
CA GLN A 25 7.65 -0.73 7.43
C GLN A 25 8.31 -0.14 6.19
N GLU A 26 9.58 -0.51 5.97
CA GLU A 26 10.30 -0.07 4.79
C GLU A 26 9.64 -0.62 3.52
N ALA A 27 9.20 -1.87 3.58
CA ALA A 27 8.50 -2.47 2.45
C ALA A 27 7.22 -1.72 2.12
N ALA A 28 6.46 -1.33 3.14
CA ALA A 28 5.25 -0.53 2.93
C ALA A 28 5.57 0.81 2.29
N LYS A 29 6.67 1.43 2.73
CA LYS A 29 7.06 2.71 2.19
C LYS A 29 7.48 2.59 0.74
N VAL A 30 8.17 1.51 0.38
CA VAL A 30 8.53 1.26 -1.01
C VAL A 30 7.28 1.20 -1.88
N ALA A 31 6.25 0.47 -1.40
CA ALA A 31 5.01 0.37 -2.15
C ALA A 31 4.33 1.73 -2.26
N LEU A 32 4.30 2.49 -1.18
CA LEU A 32 3.66 3.80 -1.20
C LEU A 32 4.39 4.76 -2.13
N ASP A 33 5.73 4.76 -2.08
CA ASP A 33 6.51 5.63 -2.96
C ASP A 33 6.25 5.31 -4.41
N GLU A 34 6.11 4.03 -4.73
CA GLU A 34 5.82 3.64 -6.10
C GLU A 34 4.43 4.11 -6.50
N ALA A 35 3.47 3.99 -5.59
CA ALA A 35 2.09 4.41 -5.87
C ALA A 35 2.01 5.91 -6.12
N THR A 36 2.79 6.70 -5.38
CA THR A 36 2.72 8.15 -5.51
C THR A 36 3.28 8.65 -6.83
N LYS A 37 4.01 7.80 -7.55
CA LYS A 37 4.52 8.20 -8.86
C LYS A 37 3.42 8.30 -9.90
N THR A 38 2.37 7.52 -9.76
CA THR A 38 1.33 7.45 -10.78
C THR A 38 -0.05 7.81 -10.25
N ILE A 39 -0.26 7.81 -8.95
CA ILE A 39 -1.55 8.05 -8.35
C ILE A 39 -1.49 9.34 -7.57
N ARG A 40 -2.43 10.23 -7.85
CA ARG A 40 -2.52 11.49 -7.13
C ARG A 40 -3.58 11.41 -6.06
N GLY A 41 -3.39 12.19 -5.01
CA GLY A 41 -4.42 12.35 -4.01
C GLY A 41 -4.56 11.16 -3.09
N ILE A 42 -3.47 10.43 -2.85
CA ILE A 42 -3.52 9.35 -1.89
C ILE A 42 -3.72 9.95 -0.51
N THR A 43 -4.79 9.53 0.17
CA THR A 43 -5.15 10.08 1.46
C THR A 43 -4.99 9.07 2.58
N GLY A 44 -4.75 7.81 2.27
CA GLY A 44 -4.55 6.83 3.32
C GLY A 44 -4.05 5.52 2.76
N LEU A 45 -3.60 4.69 3.66
CA LEU A 45 -3.23 3.33 3.29
C LEU A 45 -3.60 2.40 4.44
N GLU A 46 -3.78 1.16 4.08
CA GLU A 46 -4.07 0.11 5.04
C GLU A 46 -3.11 -1.03 4.76
N VAL A 47 -2.49 -1.56 5.80
CA VAL A 47 -1.63 -2.73 5.66
C VAL A 47 -2.53 -3.96 5.67
N ILE A 48 -2.47 -4.73 4.59
CA ILE A 48 -3.31 -5.91 4.43
C ILE A 48 -2.60 -7.14 4.98
N SER A 49 -1.32 -7.29 4.66
CA SER A 49 -0.58 -8.46 5.09
C SER A 49 0.89 -8.17 5.12
N LYS A 50 1.59 -8.93 5.93
CA LYS A 50 3.03 -8.88 6.06
C LYS A 50 3.54 -10.30 5.94
N THR A 51 4.48 -10.49 5.04
CA THR A 51 5.09 -11.81 4.84
C THR A 51 6.58 -11.63 4.74
N ALA A 52 7.29 -12.73 4.78
CA ALA A 52 8.74 -12.71 4.66
C ALA A 52 9.20 -13.98 4.01
N THR A 53 10.32 -13.89 3.30
CA THR A 53 10.97 -15.08 2.78
C THR A 53 12.11 -15.45 3.73
N VAL A 54 12.34 -16.73 3.86
CA VAL A 54 13.31 -17.27 4.79
C VAL A 54 14.26 -18.18 4.03
N ASP A 55 15.55 -18.03 4.31
CA ASP A 55 16.55 -18.98 3.80
C ASP A 55 16.38 -20.28 4.58
N PRO A 56 16.02 -21.37 3.92
CA PRO A 56 15.78 -22.63 4.66
C PRO A 56 17.02 -23.22 5.28
N ASN A 57 18.19 -22.85 4.81
CA ASN A 57 19.43 -23.39 5.35
C ASN A 57 19.87 -22.69 6.62
N THR A 58 19.63 -21.41 6.72
CA THR A 58 20.10 -20.62 7.86
C THR A 58 18.98 -20.21 8.79
N GLY A 59 17.72 -20.20 8.30
CA GLY A 59 16.62 -19.71 9.09
C GLY A 59 16.53 -18.19 9.13
N ASN A 60 17.35 -17.51 8.34
CA ASN A 60 17.34 -16.06 8.33
C ASN A 60 16.28 -15.53 7.39
N ILE A 61 15.67 -14.41 7.78
CA ILE A 61 14.74 -13.70 6.89
C ILE A 61 15.57 -12.99 5.85
N THR A 62 15.24 -13.23 4.58
CA THR A 62 15.97 -12.63 3.48
C THR A 62 15.26 -11.42 2.88
N GLN A 63 13.93 -11.37 3.01
CA GLN A 63 13.19 -10.27 2.44
C GLN A 63 11.86 -10.13 3.14
N TYR A 64 11.45 -8.89 3.35
CA TYR A 64 10.15 -8.57 3.94
C TYR A 64 9.25 -8.06 2.84
N LYS A 65 7.98 -8.46 2.88
CA LYS A 65 6.98 -8.00 1.91
C LYS A 65 5.77 -7.49 2.66
N THR A 66 5.27 -6.34 2.23
CA THR A 66 4.08 -5.76 2.82
C THR A 66 3.11 -5.42 1.71
N THR A 67 1.89 -5.92 1.85
CA THR A 67 0.80 -5.60 0.94
C THR A 67 0.01 -4.45 1.55
N ILE A 68 -0.19 -3.40 0.78
CA ILE A 68 -0.96 -2.25 1.24
C ILE A 68 -2.08 -1.99 0.26
N LYS A 69 -3.16 -1.42 0.77
CA LYS A 69 -4.19 -0.81 -0.03
C LYS A 69 -4.06 0.69 0.13
N VAL A 70 -4.03 1.41 -0.98
CA VAL A 70 -4.03 2.86 -0.91
C VAL A 70 -5.39 3.36 -1.36
N ALA A 71 -5.86 4.37 -0.64
CA ALA A 71 -7.12 5.03 -0.97
C ALA A 71 -6.79 6.40 -1.50
N PHE A 72 -7.42 6.77 -2.59
CA PHE A 72 -7.21 8.08 -3.17
C PHE A 72 -8.54 8.61 -3.66
N GLY A 73 -8.70 9.92 -3.53
CA GLY A 73 -9.96 10.56 -3.86
C GLY A 73 -9.94 11.12 -5.26
N LEU A 74 -11.09 11.06 -5.89
CA LEU A 74 -11.33 11.73 -7.14
C LEU A 74 -12.33 12.83 -6.85
N GLU A 75 -11.98 14.05 -7.20
CA GLU A 75 -12.87 15.17 -6.95
C GLU A 75 -13.53 15.60 -8.23
N ARG A 76 -14.74 16.10 -8.07
CA ARG A 76 -15.49 16.57 -9.21
C ARG A 76 -15.63 18.07 -9.22
#